data_6c22d9e32528c0fe3462a46a500ad35a
#
_entry.id   6c22d9e32528c0fe3462a46a500ad35a
#
_cell.length_a   1.000
_cell.length_b   1.000
_cell.length_c   1.000
_cell.angle_alpha   90.00
_cell.angle_beta   90.00
_cell.angle_gamma   90.00
#
_symmetry.space_group_name_H-M   'P 1'
#
loop_
_entity.id
_entity.type
_entity.pdbx_description
1 polymer ?
#
loop_
_entity_poly.entity_id
_entity_poly.type
_entity_poly.pdbx_seq_one_letter_code
_entity_poly.pdbx_strand_id
1 'polypeptide(L)'
;MAEIFYDDSADLSVIRRRHVAVLGYGSQGHAHALSLRDSGVDVRVGLPEGSKSREKAANDGLRVTTPGEACEEADLIMVLIPDHLQRELYREAIAPALVEGDALFFAHGLNIRYDLITPPPDVDVCMVAPKAPGHLVRRQFAQGRGVPVLVCVERDATGNAWPLTLAYAKGIGGTRAGALKSTFTEETETDLFGEQTVLCGGVAELIKAGFATLVEAGYQPESAYFECLHEMKLIVDLMYEGGISKMYWSCSDTAEFGGYTRGPRIVNEQTREEMRKILGEIRDGSFARELVEEFDAGKPNFLKRREAEHAEQIEQVGARLRPLMSWLDEDE
;
A
#
# COMPACT_ATOMS: atom_id res chain seq x y z
N MET A 1 21.32 -8.68 9.60
CA MET A 1 20.80 -7.93 8.45
C MET A 1 19.67 -8.75 7.86
N ALA A 2 18.63 -8.11 7.41
CA ALA A 2 17.53 -8.81 6.74
C ALA A 2 18.04 -9.47 5.44
N GLU A 3 17.46 -10.62 5.08
CA GLU A 3 17.75 -11.33 3.84
C GLU A 3 17.03 -10.63 2.68
N ILE A 4 17.76 -10.29 1.62
CA ILE A 4 17.23 -9.58 0.45
C ILE A 4 17.52 -10.41 -0.79
N PHE A 5 16.48 -10.65 -1.59
CA PHE A 5 16.56 -11.39 -2.84
C PHE A 5 16.46 -10.45 -4.03
N TYR A 6 17.25 -10.74 -5.06
CA TYR A 6 17.27 -10.02 -6.32
C TYR A 6 16.90 -10.94 -7.49
N ASP A 7 16.90 -10.44 -8.71
CA ASP A 7 16.48 -11.17 -9.92
C ASP A 7 17.12 -12.56 -10.06
N ASP A 8 18.39 -12.69 -9.69
CA ASP A 8 19.13 -13.96 -9.78
C ASP A 8 18.64 -15.03 -8.77
N SER A 9 17.94 -14.60 -7.72
CA SER A 9 17.39 -15.48 -6.68
C SER A 9 16.01 -16.02 -7.02
N ALA A 10 15.36 -15.57 -8.10
CA ALA A 10 13.99 -15.88 -8.44
C ALA A 10 13.87 -16.46 -9.87
N ASP A 11 13.19 -17.60 -9.99
CA ASP A 11 12.89 -18.24 -11.27
C ASP A 11 11.45 -17.92 -11.70
N LEU A 12 11.29 -17.07 -12.70
CA LEU A 12 9.98 -16.68 -13.23
C LEU A 12 9.21 -17.87 -13.86
N SER A 13 9.89 -18.94 -14.25
CA SER A 13 9.23 -20.13 -14.81
C SER A 13 8.29 -20.81 -13.80
N VAL A 14 8.50 -20.63 -12.51
CA VAL A 14 7.67 -21.19 -11.44
C VAL A 14 6.25 -20.64 -11.53
N ILE A 15 6.10 -19.32 -11.64
CA ILE A 15 4.78 -18.67 -11.69
C ILE A 15 4.17 -18.73 -13.10
N ARG A 16 4.97 -18.78 -14.16
CA ARG A 16 4.45 -18.93 -15.53
C ARG A 16 3.72 -20.23 -15.80
N ARG A 17 3.87 -21.22 -14.93
CA ARG A 17 3.13 -22.48 -14.99
C ARG A 17 1.83 -22.49 -14.20
N ARG A 18 1.52 -21.35 -13.55
CA ARG A 18 0.34 -21.17 -12.71
C ARG A 18 -0.74 -20.35 -13.43
N HIS A 19 -1.97 -20.62 -13.05
CA HIS A 19 -3.11 -19.78 -13.39
C HIS A 19 -3.36 -18.83 -12.23
N VAL A 20 -3.17 -17.53 -12.46
CA VAL A 20 -3.22 -16.51 -11.41
C VAL A 20 -4.53 -15.75 -11.46
N ALA A 21 -5.32 -15.81 -10.39
CA ALA A 21 -6.45 -14.91 -10.17
C ALA A 21 -5.99 -13.66 -9.39
N VAL A 22 -6.23 -12.47 -9.92
CA VAL A 22 -6.09 -11.21 -9.21
C VAL A 22 -7.48 -10.70 -8.85
N LEU A 23 -7.81 -10.71 -7.56
CA LEU A 23 -9.10 -10.24 -7.06
C LEU A 23 -9.05 -8.76 -6.72
N GLY A 24 -9.70 -7.95 -7.55
CA GLY A 24 -9.66 -6.49 -7.49
C GLY A 24 -8.81 -5.86 -8.60
N TYR A 25 -9.20 -4.62 -8.99
CA TYR A 25 -8.50 -3.85 -10.04
C TYR A 25 -8.40 -2.37 -9.63
N GLY A 26 -8.11 -2.16 -8.34
CA GLY A 26 -7.69 -0.86 -7.80
C GLY A 26 -6.21 -0.59 -8.11
N SER A 27 -5.59 0.30 -7.35
CA SER A 27 -4.19 0.72 -7.56
C SER A 27 -3.21 -0.47 -7.62
N GLN A 28 -3.22 -1.36 -6.62
CA GLN A 28 -2.34 -2.54 -6.61
C GLN A 28 -2.81 -3.60 -7.61
N GLY A 29 -4.12 -3.89 -7.70
CA GLY A 29 -4.65 -4.92 -8.60
C GLY A 29 -4.33 -4.66 -10.06
N HIS A 30 -4.48 -3.42 -10.52
CA HIS A 30 -4.06 -2.98 -11.84
C HIS A 30 -2.55 -3.22 -12.07
N ALA A 31 -1.71 -2.78 -11.13
CA ALA A 31 -0.26 -2.91 -11.25
C ALA A 31 0.20 -4.37 -11.29
N HIS A 32 -0.31 -5.21 -10.39
CA HIS A 32 0.05 -6.62 -10.32
C HIS A 32 -0.41 -7.37 -11.57
N ALA A 33 -1.69 -7.23 -11.94
CA ALA A 33 -2.26 -7.96 -13.09
C ALA A 33 -1.52 -7.66 -14.39
N LEU A 34 -1.26 -6.37 -14.69
CA LEU A 34 -0.56 -5.99 -15.90
C LEU A 34 0.91 -6.39 -15.89
N SER A 35 1.59 -6.26 -14.77
CA SER A 35 3.03 -6.62 -14.68
C SER A 35 3.24 -8.12 -14.77
N LEU A 36 2.36 -8.94 -14.16
CA LEU A 36 2.37 -10.40 -14.31
C LEU A 36 2.09 -10.82 -15.74
N ARG A 37 1.07 -10.24 -16.40
CA ARG A 37 0.77 -10.51 -17.81
C ARG A 37 1.98 -10.19 -18.70
N ASP A 38 2.57 -9.02 -18.53
CA ASP A 38 3.75 -8.59 -19.32
C ASP A 38 4.98 -9.45 -19.00
N SER A 39 4.98 -10.12 -17.86
CA SER A 39 5.98 -11.13 -17.48
C SER A 39 5.67 -12.54 -18.05
N GLY A 40 4.58 -12.68 -18.80
CA GLY A 40 4.18 -13.94 -19.47
C GLY A 40 3.44 -14.92 -18.55
N VAL A 41 2.78 -14.44 -17.52
CA VAL A 41 1.94 -15.22 -16.60
C VAL A 41 0.49 -15.23 -17.12
N ASP A 42 -0.21 -16.35 -17.01
CA ASP A 42 -1.65 -16.45 -17.29
C ASP A 42 -2.44 -15.82 -16.15
N VAL A 43 -3.00 -14.63 -16.41
CA VAL A 43 -3.70 -13.80 -15.42
C VAL A 43 -5.16 -13.65 -15.79
N ARG A 44 -6.04 -13.83 -14.81
CA ARG A 44 -7.45 -13.43 -14.85
C ARG A 44 -7.75 -12.47 -13.70
N VAL A 45 -8.65 -11.51 -13.96
CA VAL A 45 -9.06 -10.53 -12.97
C VAL A 45 -10.48 -10.85 -12.52
N GLY A 46 -10.64 -11.12 -11.22
CA GLY A 46 -11.94 -11.39 -10.61
C GLY A 46 -12.57 -10.07 -10.13
N LEU A 47 -13.70 -9.68 -10.74
CA LEU A 47 -14.44 -8.45 -10.40
C LEU A 47 -15.95 -8.75 -10.39
N PRO A 48 -16.71 -8.21 -9.39
CA PRO A 48 -18.18 -8.29 -9.40
C PRO A 48 -18.77 -7.73 -10.71
N GLU A 49 -19.90 -8.23 -11.15
CA GLU A 49 -20.54 -7.83 -12.42
C GLU A 49 -20.78 -6.32 -12.52
N GLY A 50 -21.17 -5.67 -11.39
CA GLY A 50 -21.40 -4.23 -11.32
C GLY A 50 -20.16 -3.36 -11.15
N SER A 51 -18.95 -3.93 -11.15
CA SER A 51 -17.72 -3.16 -10.94
C SER A 51 -17.39 -2.28 -12.14
N LYS A 52 -17.18 -0.99 -11.89
CA LYS A 52 -16.73 0.00 -12.89
C LYS A 52 -15.34 -0.33 -13.47
N SER A 53 -14.55 -1.13 -12.76
CA SER A 53 -13.19 -1.49 -13.18
C SER A 53 -13.18 -2.62 -14.23
N ARG A 54 -14.31 -3.29 -14.51
CA ARG A 54 -14.37 -4.38 -15.51
C ARG A 54 -14.00 -3.92 -16.91
N GLU A 55 -14.59 -2.80 -17.33
CA GLU A 55 -14.31 -2.21 -18.65
C GLU A 55 -12.84 -1.79 -18.78
N LYS A 56 -12.29 -1.15 -17.74
CA LYS A 56 -10.88 -0.76 -17.71
C LYS A 56 -9.97 -1.99 -17.84
N ALA A 57 -10.18 -3.02 -17.04
CA ALA A 57 -9.36 -4.23 -17.08
C ALA A 57 -9.45 -4.96 -18.43
N ALA A 58 -10.65 -4.99 -19.05
CA ALA A 58 -10.85 -5.59 -20.37
C ALA A 58 -10.16 -4.76 -21.48
N ASN A 59 -10.24 -3.44 -21.42
CA ASN A 59 -9.55 -2.53 -22.37
C ASN A 59 -8.03 -2.63 -22.22
N ASP A 60 -7.52 -2.91 -21.03
CA ASP A 60 -6.11 -3.19 -20.75
C ASP A 60 -5.67 -4.58 -21.27
N GLY A 61 -6.59 -5.34 -21.89
CA GLY A 61 -6.31 -6.64 -22.52
C GLY A 61 -6.22 -7.81 -21.52
N LEU A 62 -6.86 -7.70 -20.35
CA LEU A 62 -6.94 -8.77 -19.36
C LEU A 62 -8.25 -9.55 -19.50
N ARG A 63 -8.19 -10.83 -19.17
CA ARG A 63 -9.40 -11.66 -19.01
C ARG A 63 -10.09 -11.28 -17.71
N VAL A 64 -11.37 -10.89 -17.81
CA VAL A 64 -12.18 -10.44 -16.65
C VAL A 64 -13.34 -11.40 -16.46
N THR A 65 -13.44 -11.98 -15.25
CA THR A 65 -14.52 -12.89 -14.84
C THR A 65 -15.15 -12.40 -13.53
N THR A 66 -16.09 -13.15 -12.98
CA THR A 66 -16.54 -12.97 -11.59
C THR A 66 -15.46 -13.44 -10.62
N PRO A 67 -15.47 -13.01 -9.34
CA PRO A 67 -14.50 -13.49 -8.36
C PRO A 67 -14.53 -15.01 -8.17
N GLY A 68 -15.72 -15.62 -8.15
CA GLY A 68 -15.88 -17.08 -8.03
C GLY A 68 -15.24 -17.82 -9.20
N GLU A 69 -15.62 -17.46 -10.45
CA GLU A 69 -15.03 -18.06 -11.66
C GLU A 69 -13.50 -17.89 -11.71
N ALA A 70 -13.00 -16.69 -11.31
CA ALA A 70 -11.56 -16.45 -11.27
C ALA A 70 -10.85 -17.39 -10.30
N CYS A 71 -11.44 -17.63 -9.11
CA CYS A 71 -10.91 -18.56 -8.12
C CYS A 71 -10.95 -20.01 -8.55
N GLU A 72 -12.08 -20.45 -9.15
CA GLU A 72 -12.25 -21.84 -9.64
C GLU A 72 -11.25 -22.22 -10.74
N GLU A 73 -10.80 -21.23 -11.53
CA GLU A 73 -9.87 -21.44 -12.63
C GLU A 73 -8.40 -21.28 -12.24
N ALA A 74 -8.12 -20.81 -11.03
CA ALA A 74 -6.77 -20.45 -10.60
C ALA A 74 -6.22 -21.44 -9.57
N ASP A 75 -4.92 -21.61 -9.59
CA ASP A 75 -4.13 -22.32 -8.58
C ASP A 75 -3.26 -21.36 -7.73
N LEU A 76 -3.31 -20.05 -8.05
CA LEU A 76 -2.80 -18.97 -7.23
C LEU A 76 -3.81 -17.80 -7.21
N ILE A 77 -4.26 -17.44 -6.02
CA ILE A 77 -5.23 -16.36 -5.81
C ILE A 77 -4.55 -15.21 -5.08
N MET A 78 -4.43 -14.04 -5.73
CA MET A 78 -3.92 -12.80 -5.12
C MET A 78 -5.09 -11.89 -4.75
N VAL A 79 -5.21 -11.57 -3.46
CA VAL A 79 -6.30 -10.76 -2.91
C VAL A 79 -5.88 -9.30 -2.83
N LEU A 80 -6.46 -8.45 -3.70
CA LEU A 80 -6.12 -7.02 -3.84
C LEU A 80 -7.35 -6.11 -3.78
N ILE A 81 -8.38 -6.53 -3.07
CA ILE A 81 -9.50 -5.68 -2.67
C ILE A 81 -9.23 -5.05 -1.30
N PRO A 82 -9.94 -3.97 -0.91
CA PRO A 82 -9.81 -3.37 0.42
C PRO A 82 -9.98 -4.39 1.56
N ASP A 83 -9.15 -4.29 2.60
CA ASP A 83 -9.04 -5.29 3.68
C ASP A 83 -10.36 -5.65 4.35
N HIS A 84 -11.22 -4.66 4.58
CA HIS A 84 -12.53 -4.85 5.20
C HIS A 84 -13.53 -5.65 4.35
N LEU A 85 -13.27 -5.81 3.05
CA LEU A 85 -14.09 -6.62 2.13
C LEU A 85 -13.53 -8.03 1.95
N GLN A 86 -12.30 -8.28 2.37
CA GLN A 86 -11.63 -9.55 2.11
C GLN A 86 -12.29 -10.72 2.85
N ARG A 87 -12.77 -10.53 4.08
CA ARG A 87 -13.46 -11.58 4.86
C ARG A 87 -14.72 -12.12 4.13
N GLU A 88 -15.53 -11.19 3.61
CA GLU A 88 -16.74 -11.56 2.88
C GLU A 88 -16.40 -12.28 1.58
N LEU A 89 -15.51 -11.70 0.78
CA LEU A 89 -15.05 -12.31 -0.46
C LEU A 89 -14.39 -13.68 -0.22
N TYR A 90 -13.61 -13.81 0.84
CA TYR A 90 -13.01 -15.09 1.21
C TYR A 90 -14.06 -16.15 1.45
N ARG A 91 -15.08 -15.86 2.26
CA ARG A 91 -16.16 -16.78 2.59
C ARG A 91 -17.01 -17.17 1.36
N GLU A 92 -17.28 -16.20 0.48
CA GLU A 92 -18.24 -16.36 -0.61
C GLU A 92 -17.63 -16.92 -1.90
N ALA A 93 -16.38 -16.57 -2.20
CA ALA A 93 -15.75 -16.91 -3.47
C ALA A 93 -14.44 -17.68 -3.33
N ILE A 94 -13.58 -17.31 -2.35
CA ILE A 94 -12.24 -17.91 -2.28
C ILE A 94 -12.28 -19.27 -1.59
N ALA A 95 -12.80 -19.36 -0.37
CA ALA A 95 -12.79 -20.59 0.41
C ALA A 95 -13.50 -21.77 -0.28
N PRO A 96 -14.64 -21.59 -1.00
CA PRO A 96 -15.27 -22.69 -1.74
C PRO A 96 -14.47 -23.20 -2.93
N ALA A 97 -13.58 -22.38 -3.50
CA ALA A 97 -12.79 -22.73 -4.68
C ALA A 97 -11.41 -23.30 -4.33
N LEU A 98 -10.88 -23.04 -3.12
CA LEU A 98 -9.56 -23.51 -2.71
C LEU A 98 -9.50 -25.04 -2.63
N VAL A 99 -8.47 -25.60 -3.24
CA VAL A 99 -8.14 -27.03 -3.18
C VAL A 99 -6.72 -27.24 -2.65
N GLU A 100 -6.39 -28.47 -2.23
CA GLU A 100 -5.06 -28.84 -1.77
C GLU A 100 -3.98 -28.46 -2.81
N GLY A 101 -2.95 -27.77 -2.36
CA GLY A 101 -1.82 -27.34 -3.19
C GLY A 101 -1.99 -25.97 -3.85
N ASP A 102 -3.13 -25.31 -3.66
CA ASP A 102 -3.31 -23.92 -4.08
C ASP A 102 -2.48 -22.95 -3.22
N ALA A 103 -2.34 -21.75 -3.74
CA ALA A 103 -1.62 -20.68 -3.07
C ALA A 103 -2.49 -19.43 -2.91
N LEU A 104 -2.67 -18.97 -1.67
CA LEU A 104 -3.39 -17.74 -1.33
C LEU A 104 -2.38 -16.64 -1.00
N PHE A 105 -2.42 -15.56 -1.78
CA PHE A 105 -1.50 -14.45 -1.72
C PHE A 105 -2.17 -13.15 -1.28
N PHE A 106 -1.43 -12.35 -0.52
CA PHE A 106 -1.84 -11.03 -0.04
C PHE A 106 -0.77 -9.98 -0.38
N ALA A 107 -1.16 -8.71 -0.40
CA ALA A 107 -0.23 -7.58 -0.49
C ALA A 107 -0.13 -6.79 0.82
N HIS A 108 -0.97 -7.12 1.81
CA HIS A 108 -0.94 -6.63 3.18
C HIS A 108 -1.47 -7.72 4.11
N GLY A 109 -0.89 -7.83 5.30
CA GLY A 109 -1.10 -8.99 6.16
C GLY A 109 -2.26 -8.91 7.15
N LEU A 110 -3.05 -7.83 7.19
CA LEU A 110 -4.05 -7.55 8.22
C LEU A 110 -4.99 -8.73 8.52
N ASN A 111 -5.61 -9.29 7.49
CA ASN A 111 -6.61 -10.34 7.66
C ASN A 111 -6.02 -11.67 8.16
N ILE A 112 -4.77 -11.95 7.87
CA ILE A 112 -4.06 -13.14 8.36
C ILE A 112 -3.47 -12.88 9.76
N ARG A 113 -2.82 -11.70 9.97
CA ARG A 113 -2.19 -11.34 11.26
C ARG A 113 -3.17 -11.32 12.42
N TYR A 114 -4.42 -10.92 12.17
CA TYR A 114 -5.46 -10.83 13.22
C TYR A 114 -6.53 -11.93 13.12
N ASP A 115 -6.23 -13.05 12.45
CA ASP A 115 -7.11 -14.23 12.32
C ASP A 115 -8.51 -13.92 11.76
N LEU A 116 -8.63 -12.87 10.94
CA LEU A 116 -9.89 -12.51 10.28
C LEU A 116 -10.21 -13.42 9.09
N ILE A 117 -9.18 -14.04 8.52
CA ILE A 117 -9.23 -15.09 7.50
C ILE A 117 -8.35 -16.24 7.95
N THR A 118 -8.91 -17.46 7.93
CA THR A 118 -8.19 -18.69 8.28
C THR A 118 -8.23 -19.65 7.09
N PRO A 119 -7.18 -19.68 6.25
CA PRO A 119 -7.10 -20.61 5.11
C PRO A 119 -6.99 -22.08 5.55
N PRO A 120 -7.41 -23.04 4.69
CA PRO A 120 -7.22 -24.47 4.94
C PRO A 120 -5.75 -24.85 5.15
N PRO A 121 -5.43 -25.91 5.92
CA PRO A 121 -4.05 -26.26 6.28
C PRO A 121 -3.20 -26.74 5.10
N ASP A 122 -3.81 -27.17 4.02
CA ASP A 122 -3.22 -27.72 2.81
C ASP A 122 -3.01 -26.71 1.68
N VAL A 123 -3.15 -25.42 2.00
CA VAL A 123 -2.97 -24.28 1.10
C VAL A 123 -1.75 -23.44 1.52
N ASP A 124 -0.92 -23.04 0.56
CA ASP A 124 0.17 -22.10 0.79
C ASP A 124 -0.40 -20.72 1.11
N VAL A 125 0.16 -20.04 2.11
CA VAL A 125 -0.23 -18.65 2.49
C VAL A 125 0.99 -17.76 2.39
N CYS A 126 0.94 -16.81 1.45
CA CYS A 126 2.08 -15.99 1.09
C CYS A 126 1.71 -14.51 1.00
N MET A 127 2.71 -13.65 1.06
CA MET A 127 2.54 -12.22 0.84
C MET A 127 3.66 -11.66 -0.03
N VAL A 128 3.27 -10.77 -0.94
CA VAL A 128 4.18 -9.88 -1.68
C VAL A 128 3.63 -8.47 -1.57
N ALA A 129 4.25 -7.66 -0.72
CA ALA A 129 3.80 -6.32 -0.35
C ALA A 129 4.73 -5.25 -0.93
N PRO A 130 4.38 -4.62 -2.08
CA PRO A 130 5.15 -3.51 -2.63
C PRO A 130 5.11 -2.30 -1.70
N LYS A 131 6.27 -1.69 -1.46
CA LYS A 131 6.38 -0.49 -0.61
C LYS A 131 6.29 0.79 -1.46
N ALA A 132 5.20 0.88 -2.24
CA ALA A 132 4.80 2.06 -3.01
C ALA A 132 3.32 1.96 -3.43
N PRO A 133 2.65 3.09 -3.73
CA PRO A 133 1.34 3.09 -4.38
C PRO A 133 1.36 2.30 -5.70
N GLY A 134 0.26 1.61 -6.03
CA GLY A 134 0.23 0.68 -7.16
C GLY A 134 0.53 1.31 -8.52
N HIS A 135 0.08 2.56 -8.78
CA HIS A 135 0.42 3.26 -10.02
C HIS A 135 1.93 3.46 -10.18
N LEU A 136 2.68 3.70 -9.07
CA LEU A 136 4.13 3.77 -9.08
C LEU A 136 4.77 2.39 -9.31
N VAL A 137 4.21 1.32 -8.72
CA VAL A 137 4.66 -0.06 -8.98
C VAL A 137 4.58 -0.34 -10.49
N ARG A 138 3.45 -0.03 -11.12
CA ARG A 138 3.28 -0.24 -12.56
C ARG A 138 4.21 0.63 -13.40
N ARG A 139 4.34 1.92 -13.09
CA ARG A 139 5.22 2.85 -13.80
C ARG A 139 6.67 2.41 -13.74
N GLN A 140 7.16 2.04 -12.57
CA GLN A 140 8.54 1.55 -12.42
C GLN A 140 8.76 0.24 -13.18
N PHE A 141 7.79 -0.69 -13.13
CA PHE A 141 7.87 -1.93 -13.91
C PHE A 141 7.98 -1.67 -15.42
N ALA A 142 7.12 -0.80 -15.97
CA ALA A 142 7.11 -0.46 -17.39
C ALA A 142 8.40 0.22 -17.86
N GLN A 143 9.10 0.91 -16.95
CA GLN A 143 10.41 1.53 -17.19
C GLN A 143 11.60 0.57 -17.01
N GLY A 144 11.35 -0.73 -16.80
CA GLY A 144 12.41 -1.71 -16.55
C GLY A 144 13.01 -1.64 -15.14
N ARG A 145 12.41 -0.84 -14.25
CA ARG A 145 12.78 -0.68 -12.84
C ARG A 145 11.85 -1.52 -11.94
N GLY A 146 11.94 -1.33 -10.63
CA GLY A 146 11.08 -1.95 -9.64
C GLY A 146 10.93 -1.07 -8.40
N VAL A 147 10.03 -1.45 -7.53
CA VAL A 147 9.95 -0.93 -6.16
C VAL A 147 10.29 -2.06 -5.19
N PRO A 148 10.89 -1.76 -4.03
CA PRO A 148 11.15 -2.78 -3.02
C PRO A 148 9.84 -3.45 -2.58
N VAL A 149 9.90 -4.76 -2.33
CA VAL A 149 8.77 -5.54 -1.83
C VAL A 149 9.15 -6.29 -0.56
N LEU A 150 8.23 -6.40 0.40
CA LEU A 150 8.34 -7.39 1.46
C LEU A 150 7.78 -8.72 0.96
N VAL A 151 8.47 -9.82 1.25
CA VAL A 151 8.06 -11.18 0.87
C VAL A 151 7.96 -12.05 2.11
N CYS A 152 6.83 -12.71 2.28
CA CYS A 152 6.56 -13.53 3.44
C CYS A 152 5.92 -14.85 3.02
N VAL A 153 6.22 -15.91 3.76
CA VAL A 153 5.53 -17.20 3.70
C VAL A 153 5.06 -17.51 5.11
N GLU A 154 3.75 -17.45 5.34
CA GLU A 154 3.12 -17.81 6.61
C GLU A 154 2.96 -19.31 6.73
N ARG A 155 2.60 -19.94 5.59
CA ARG A 155 2.46 -21.39 5.51
C ARG A 155 3.00 -21.89 4.17
N ASP A 156 3.84 -22.91 4.25
CA ASP A 156 4.37 -23.64 3.12
C ASP A 156 3.82 -25.08 3.17
N ALA A 157 2.60 -25.27 2.69
CA ALA A 157 1.92 -26.56 2.66
C ALA A 157 2.47 -27.48 1.57
N THR A 158 2.91 -26.91 0.46
CA THR A 158 3.39 -27.64 -0.72
C THR A 158 4.90 -27.91 -0.71
N GLY A 159 5.67 -27.24 0.15
CA GLY A 159 7.14 -27.19 0.11
C GLY A 159 7.72 -26.32 -1.01
N ASN A 160 6.85 -25.54 -1.71
CA ASN A 160 7.23 -24.70 -2.83
C ASN A 160 6.79 -23.23 -2.68
N ALA A 161 6.29 -22.84 -1.52
CA ALA A 161 5.78 -21.49 -1.28
C ALA A 161 6.85 -20.40 -1.47
N TRP A 162 8.08 -20.61 -1.01
CA TRP A 162 9.17 -19.64 -1.18
C TRP A 162 9.56 -19.41 -2.65
N PRO A 163 9.87 -20.46 -3.47
CA PRO A 163 10.12 -20.27 -4.89
C PRO A 163 8.97 -19.55 -5.61
N LEU A 164 7.72 -19.86 -5.27
CA LEU A 164 6.54 -19.25 -5.85
C LEU A 164 6.41 -17.76 -5.46
N THR A 165 6.64 -17.42 -4.19
CA THR A 165 6.61 -16.05 -3.68
C THR A 165 7.67 -15.17 -4.34
N LEU A 166 8.90 -15.68 -4.49
CA LEU A 166 9.97 -14.98 -5.17
C LEU A 166 9.69 -14.83 -6.67
N ALA A 167 9.12 -15.85 -7.31
CA ALA A 167 8.71 -15.78 -8.71
C ALA A 167 7.60 -14.74 -8.94
N TYR A 168 6.63 -14.63 -8.01
CA TYR A 168 5.61 -13.60 -8.02
C TYR A 168 6.24 -12.20 -7.89
N ALA A 169 7.10 -12.01 -6.89
CA ALA A 169 7.82 -10.75 -6.67
C ALA A 169 8.61 -10.32 -7.92
N LYS A 170 9.28 -11.26 -8.60
CA LYS A 170 9.95 -11.02 -9.89
C LYS A 170 8.96 -10.67 -10.99
N GLY A 171 7.82 -11.34 -11.05
CA GLY A 171 6.76 -11.11 -12.03
C GLY A 171 6.20 -9.69 -12.00
N ILE A 172 6.21 -9.05 -10.84
CA ILE A 172 5.81 -7.63 -10.67
C ILE A 172 7.00 -6.66 -10.63
N GLY A 173 8.24 -7.14 -10.83
CA GLY A 173 9.47 -6.33 -10.87
C GLY A 173 10.06 -5.98 -9.50
N GLY A 174 9.55 -6.55 -8.41
CA GLY A 174 10.02 -6.27 -7.05
C GLY A 174 11.47 -6.67 -6.81
N THR A 175 11.91 -7.79 -7.36
CA THR A 175 13.29 -8.28 -7.24
C THR A 175 14.32 -7.40 -7.94
N ARG A 176 13.94 -6.51 -8.86
CA ARG A 176 14.83 -5.52 -9.47
C ARG A 176 15.32 -4.48 -8.46
N ALA A 177 14.46 -4.14 -7.48
CA ALA A 177 14.79 -3.20 -6.40
C ALA A 177 15.19 -3.91 -5.10
N GLY A 178 14.76 -5.16 -4.92
CA GLY A 178 15.03 -6.02 -3.79
C GLY A 178 13.73 -6.53 -3.13
N ALA A 179 13.66 -7.84 -2.93
CA ALA A 179 12.61 -8.52 -2.18
C ALA A 179 13.13 -8.85 -0.78
N LEU A 180 12.66 -8.12 0.22
CA LEU A 180 13.07 -8.24 1.61
C LEU A 180 12.26 -9.33 2.31
N LYS A 181 12.91 -10.34 2.86
CA LYS A 181 12.25 -11.37 3.67
C LYS A 181 11.71 -10.79 4.96
N SER A 182 10.44 -11.02 5.21
CA SER A 182 9.73 -10.57 6.40
C SER A 182 8.75 -11.64 6.90
N THR A 183 7.87 -11.27 7.80
CA THR A 183 6.74 -12.07 8.30
C THR A 183 5.44 -11.30 8.14
N PHE A 184 4.29 -11.98 8.14
CA PHE A 184 2.99 -11.32 8.16
C PHE A 184 2.87 -10.35 9.35
N THR A 185 3.35 -10.76 10.52
CA THR A 185 3.36 -9.91 11.72
C THR A 185 4.19 -8.65 11.51
N GLU A 186 5.44 -8.77 11.06
CA GLU A 186 6.33 -7.62 10.88
C GLU A 186 5.80 -6.67 9.81
N GLU A 187 5.39 -7.19 8.65
CA GLU A 187 4.83 -6.37 7.59
C GLU A 187 3.59 -5.61 8.05
N THR A 188 2.61 -6.31 8.63
CA THR A 188 1.35 -5.69 9.07
C THR A 188 1.57 -4.63 10.15
N GLU A 189 2.36 -4.95 11.17
CA GLU A 189 2.59 -4.02 12.28
C GLU A 189 3.38 -2.78 11.84
N THR A 190 4.40 -2.95 10.98
CA THR A 190 5.21 -1.82 10.51
C THR A 190 4.49 -0.96 9.46
N ASP A 191 3.68 -1.57 8.61
CA ASP A 191 2.88 -0.86 7.61
C ASP A 191 1.80 0.00 8.28
N LEU A 192 0.98 -0.61 9.14
CA LEU A 192 -0.03 0.11 9.94
C LEU A 192 0.58 1.23 10.78
N PHE A 193 1.72 0.96 11.44
CA PHE A 193 2.39 1.99 12.21
C PHE A 193 2.90 3.13 11.32
N GLY A 194 3.55 2.80 10.21
CA GLY A 194 4.10 3.79 9.28
C GLY A 194 3.02 4.71 8.70
N GLU A 195 1.90 4.15 8.24
CA GLU A 195 0.81 4.95 7.66
C GLU A 195 0.09 5.82 8.71
N GLN A 196 -0.13 5.30 9.93
CA GLN A 196 -0.83 6.04 10.98
C GLN A 196 0.00 7.16 11.57
N THR A 197 1.28 6.89 11.86
CA THR A 197 2.11 7.84 12.64
C THR A 197 2.98 8.74 11.80
N VAL A 198 3.29 8.37 10.54
CA VAL A 198 4.25 9.12 9.71
C VAL A 198 3.65 9.46 8.34
N LEU A 199 3.35 8.44 7.51
CA LEU A 199 3.17 8.62 6.06
C LEU A 199 1.82 9.25 5.68
N CYS A 200 0.75 8.94 6.41
CA CYS A 200 -0.58 9.47 6.16
C CYS A 200 -1.06 10.31 7.34
N GLY A 201 -1.23 9.71 8.52
CA GLY A 201 -1.76 10.40 9.68
C GLY A 201 -0.85 11.52 10.18
N GLY A 202 0.37 11.19 10.54
CA GLY A 202 1.32 12.14 11.13
C GLY A 202 1.64 13.33 10.24
N VAL A 203 1.98 13.08 8.97
CA VAL A 203 2.32 14.16 8.02
C VAL A 203 1.12 15.04 7.69
N ALA A 204 -0.08 14.47 7.53
CA ALA A 204 -1.28 15.25 7.25
C ALA A 204 -1.61 16.21 8.40
N GLU A 205 -1.59 15.72 9.64
CA GLU A 205 -1.85 16.55 10.82
C GLU A 205 -0.76 17.63 11.03
N LEU A 206 0.51 17.32 10.75
CA LEU A 206 1.60 18.31 10.81
C LEU A 206 1.37 19.43 9.79
N ILE A 207 1.00 19.10 8.56
CA ILE A 207 0.72 20.08 7.49
C ILE A 207 -0.46 20.96 7.89
N LYS A 208 -1.57 20.37 8.35
CA LYS A 208 -2.77 21.10 8.77
C LYS A 208 -2.48 22.05 9.93
N ALA A 209 -1.73 21.58 10.93
CA ALA A 209 -1.34 22.41 12.06
C ALA A 209 -0.46 23.58 11.64
N GLY A 210 0.51 23.38 10.74
CA GLY A 210 1.36 24.43 10.19
C GLY A 210 0.55 25.46 9.41
N PHE A 211 -0.30 25.00 8.50
CA PHE A 211 -1.19 25.86 7.72
C PHE A 211 -2.10 26.71 8.62
N ALA A 212 -2.81 26.08 9.55
CA ALA A 212 -3.70 26.78 10.47
C ALA A 212 -2.96 27.85 11.31
N THR A 213 -1.79 27.51 11.84
CA THR A 213 -0.96 28.43 12.62
C THR A 213 -0.58 29.69 11.84
N LEU A 214 -0.22 29.55 10.56
CA LEU A 214 0.13 30.71 9.72
C LEU A 214 -1.11 31.56 9.40
N VAL A 215 -2.23 30.93 9.05
CA VAL A 215 -3.47 31.64 8.73
C VAL A 215 -4.02 32.40 9.96
N GLU A 216 -4.02 31.77 11.13
CA GLU A 216 -4.41 32.39 12.40
C GLU A 216 -3.51 33.60 12.77
N ALA A 217 -2.25 33.56 12.39
CA ALA A 217 -1.32 34.68 12.55
C ALA A 217 -1.52 35.80 11.52
N GLY A 218 -2.48 35.66 10.59
CA GLY A 218 -2.85 36.65 9.58
C GLY A 218 -2.08 36.59 8.27
N TYR A 219 -1.33 35.51 8.03
CA TYR A 219 -0.69 35.30 6.73
C TYR A 219 -1.70 34.82 5.68
N GLN A 220 -1.38 35.04 4.40
CA GLN A 220 -2.23 34.64 3.29
C GLN A 220 -2.35 33.10 3.22
N PRO A 221 -3.57 32.54 3.12
CA PRO A 221 -3.77 31.11 3.03
C PRO A 221 -3.03 30.46 1.84
N GLU A 222 -2.91 31.16 0.72
CA GLU A 222 -2.16 30.71 -0.45
C GLU A 222 -0.67 30.53 -0.15
N SER A 223 -0.05 31.48 0.57
CA SER A 223 1.34 31.37 1.04
C SER A 223 1.50 30.20 2.00
N ALA A 224 0.59 30.08 2.97
CA ALA A 224 0.60 28.98 3.93
C ALA A 224 0.45 27.61 3.24
N TYR A 225 -0.35 27.50 2.18
CA TYR A 225 -0.50 26.29 1.39
C TYR A 225 0.80 25.90 0.68
N PHE A 226 1.47 26.86 0.03
CA PHE A 226 2.74 26.57 -0.65
C PHE A 226 3.82 26.14 0.34
N GLU A 227 3.97 26.83 1.46
CA GLU A 227 5.01 26.57 2.47
C GLU A 227 4.78 25.25 3.23
N CYS A 228 3.53 24.90 3.56
CA CYS A 228 3.25 23.74 4.42
C CYS A 228 2.89 22.48 3.66
N LEU A 229 2.31 22.58 2.46
CA LEU A 229 1.83 21.42 1.70
C LEU A 229 2.60 21.23 0.38
N HIS A 230 2.56 22.24 -0.50
CA HIS A 230 3.10 22.06 -1.86
C HIS A 230 4.60 21.75 -1.86
N GLU A 231 5.38 22.50 -1.10
CA GLU A 231 6.83 22.34 -1.04
C GLU A 231 7.26 21.04 -0.35
N MET A 232 6.38 20.46 0.48
CA MET A 232 6.66 19.19 1.18
C MET A 232 7.11 18.10 0.21
N LYS A 233 6.47 17.99 -0.96
CA LYS A 233 6.87 16.99 -1.98
C LYS A 233 8.33 17.16 -2.38
N LEU A 234 8.77 18.38 -2.63
CA LEU A 234 10.14 18.66 -3.09
C LEU A 234 11.17 18.32 -2.01
N ILE A 235 10.84 18.58 -0.75
CA ILE A 235 11.67 18.20 0.40
C ILE A 235 11.71 16.67 0.56
N VAL A 236 10.56 15.99 0.38
CA VAL A 236 10.50 14.52 0.44
C VAL A 236 11.28 13.89 -0.70
N ASP A 237 11.28 14.47 -1.90
CA ASP A 237 12.09 14.01 -3.03
C ASP A 237 13.59 14.02 -2.68
N LEU A 238 14.09 15.06 -2.03
CA LEU A 238 15.49 15.14 -1.56
C LEU A 238 15.82 14.05 -0.52
N MET A 239 14.87 13.79 0.41
CA MET A 239 15.03 12.70 1.38
C MET A 239 15.03 11.33 0.69
N TYR A 240 14.16 11.13 -0.29
CA TYR A 240 14.09 9.90 -1.09
C TYR A 240 15.37 9.64 -1.87
N GLU A 241 15.94 10.67 -2.49
CA GLU A 241 17.15 10.57 -3.30
C GLU A 241 18.44 10.29 -2.51
N GLY A 242 18.55 10.77 -1.27
CA GLY A 242 19.80 10.67 -0.55
C GLY A 242 19.72 10.75 0.98
N GLY A 243 18.53 10.56 1.53
CA GLY A 243 18.31 10.58 2.97
C GLY A 243 18.20 11.97 3.57
N ILE A 244 17.92 12.00 4.87
CA ILE A 244 17.71 13.25 5.64
C ILE A 244 18.96 14.17 5.57
N SER A 245 20.15 13.59 5.60
CA SER A 245 21.40 14.36 5.52
C SER A 245 21.56 15.08 4.18
N LYS A 246 21.18 14.44 3.04
CA LYS A 246 21.19 15.09 1.72
C LYS A 246 20.15 16.21 1.66
N MET A 247 18.99 16.00 2.22
CA MET A 247 17.94 17.03 2.27
C MET A 247 18.48 18.27 2.99
N TYR A 248 19.04 18.14 4.18
CA TYR A 248 19.62 19.28 4.90
C TYR A 248 20.77 19.94 4.14
N TRP A 249 21.68 19.16 3.56
CA TRP A 249 22.77 19.69 2.75
C TRP A 249 22.28 20.49 1.53
N SER A 250 21.12 20.12 0.99
CA SER A 250 20.51 20.81 -0.16
C SER A 250 19.74 22.07 0.19
N CYS A 251 19.40 22.24 1.48
CA CYS A 251 18.72 23.42 1.98
C CYS A 251 19.73 24.52 2.42
N SER A 252 19.22 25.72 2.76
CA SER A 252 20.04 26.76 3.34
C SER A 252 20.45 26.44 4.77
N ASP A 253 21.60 26.99 5.23
CA ASP A 253 22.05 26.89 6.62
C ASP A 253 20.96 27.37 7.60
N THR A 254 20.16 28.34 7.21
CA THR A 254 19.03 28.87 8.00
C THR A 254 17.94 27.80 8.19
N ALA A 255 17.59 27.07 7.13
CA ALA A 255 16.60 25.99 7.19
C ALA A 255 17.13 24.80 8.01
N GLU A 256 18.39 24.41 7.78
CA GLU A 256 19.07 23.36 8.54
C GLU A 256 19.12 23.69 10.04
N PHE A 257 19.59 24.89 10.42
CA PHE A 257 19.62 25.35 11.80
C PHE A 257 18.22 25.38 12.45
N GLY A 258 17.23 25.89 11.70
CA GLY A 258 15.82 25.89 12.13
C GLY A 258 15.30 24.47 12.37
N GLY A 259 15.55 23.56 11.44
CA GLY A 259 15.18 22.15 11.53
C GLY A 259 15.76 21.47 12.77
N TYR A 260 17.07 21.55 12.96
CA TYR A 260 17.74 20.94 14.11
C TYR A 260 17.28 21.50 15.49
N THR A 261 16.96 22.79 15.55
CA THR A 261 16.64 23.43 16.83
C THR A 261 15.15 23.47 17.14
N ARG A 262 14.25 23.41 16.15
CA ARG A 262 12.79 23.51 16.33
C ARG A 262 12.08 22.17 16.08
N GLY A 263 12.57 21.35 15.15
CA GLY A 263 11.99 20.02 14.88
C GLY A 263 11.79 19.19 16.15
N PRO A 264 12.79 19.03 17.04
CA PRO A 264 12.64 18.29 18.29
C PRO A 264 11.63 18.87 19.30
N ARG A 265 11.19 20.11 19.10
CA ARG A 265 10.13 20.72 19.93
C ARG A 265 8.74 20.31 19.46
N ILE A 266 8.58 19.96 18.17
CA ILE A 266 7.35 19.44 17.58
C ILE A 266 7.26 17.93 17.82
N VAL A 267 8.28 17.18 17.40
CA VAL A 267 8.38 15.75 17.65
C VAL A 267 9.21 15.53 18.92
N ASN A 268 8.59 15.80 20.05
CA ASN A 268 9.18 15.72 21.39
C ASN A 268 8.93 14.34 22.04
N GLU A 269 9.26 14.17 23.32
CA GLU A 269 9.08 12.88 24.00
C GLU A 269 7.60 12.50 24.17
N GLN A 270 6.71 13.47 24.37
CA GLN A 270 5.27 13.20 24.43
C GLN A 270 4.75 12.64 23.10
N THR A 271 5.21 13.18 21.97
CA THR A 271 4.91 12.63 20.63
C THR A 271 5.41 11.19 20.48
N ARG A 272 6.63 10.90 20.98
CA ARG A 272 7.21 9.56 20.96
C ARG A 272 6.45 8.58 21.85
N GLU A 273 5.97 9.03 23.00
CA GLU A 273 5.14 8.22 23.89
C GLU A 273 3.82 7.84 23.21
N GLU A 274 3.19 8.77 22.49
CA GLU A 274 1.97 8.49 21.75
C GLU A 274 2.20 7.50 20.61
N MET A 275 3.32 7.62 19.87
CA MET A 275 3.72 6.63 18.87
C MET A 275 3.88 5.23 19.47
N ARG A 276 4.44 5.11 20.69
CA ARG A 276 4.56 3.81 21.38
C ARG A 276 3.20 3.22 21.76
N LYS A 277 2.22 4.05 22.14
CA LYS A 277 0.86 3.60 22.43
C LYS A 277 0.18 3.09 21.17
N ILE A 278 0.22 3.87 20.08
CA ILE A 278 -0.33 3.47 18.77
C ILE A 278 0.27 2.13 18.33
N LEU A 279 1.59 1.96 18.47
CA LEU A 279 2.23 0.66 18.19
C LEU A 279 1.71 -0.45 19.10
N GLY A 280 1.43 -0.13 20.37
CA GLY A 280 0.82 -1.06 21.32
C GLY A 280 -0.58 -1.52 20.86
N GLU A 281 -1.41 -0.59 20.43
CA GLU A 281 -2.78 -0.84 19.92
C GLU A 281 -2.78 -1.67 18.63
N ILE A 282 -1.79 -1.47 17.77
CA ILE A 282 -1.57 -2.31 16.59
C ILE A 282 -1.20 -3.74 17.03
N ARG A 283 -0.21 -3.88 17.90
CA ARG A 283 0.34 -5.19 18.30
C ARG A 283 -0.66 -6.05 19.07
N ASP A 284 -1.48 -5.45 19.92
CA ASP A 284 -2.50 -6.17 20.70
C ASP A 284 -3.83 -6.37 19.93
N GLY A 285 -3.92 -5.83 18.69
CA GLY A 285 -5.07 -5.96 17.80
C GLY A 285 -6.25 -5.07 18.15
N SER A 286 -6.12 -4.12 19.09
CA SER A 286 -7.24 -3.19 19.43
C SER A 286 -7.58 -2.29 18.26
N PHE A 287 -6.59 -1.78 17.51
CA PHE A 287 -6.83 -1.05 16.27
C PHE A 287 -7.59 -1.88 15.22
N ALA A 288 -7.20 -3.14 15.01
CA ALA A 288 -7.86 -4.00 14.04
C ALA A 288 -9.31 -4.29 14.43
N ARG A 289 -9.60 -4.48 15.73
CA ARG A 289 -10.99 -4.63 16.22
C ARG A 289 -11.82 -3.36 16.00
N GLU A 290 -11.27 -2.18 16.34
CA GLU A 290 -11.93 -0.89 16.11
C GLU A 290 -12.25 -0.69 14.62
N LEU A 291 -11.30 -0.99 13.73
CA LEU A 291 -11.50 -0.93 12.29
C LEU A 291 -12.65 -1.84 11.83
N VAL A 292 -12.65 -3.09 12.27
CA VAL A 292 -13.69 -4.07 11.92
C VAL A 292 -15.05 -3.61 12.40
N GLU A 293 -15.17 -3.18 13.65
CA GLU A 293 -16.43 -2.70 14.24
C GLU A 293 -16.97 -1.48 13.49
N GLU A 294 -16.13 -0.49 13.17
CA GLU A 294 -16.51 0.71 12.43
C GLU A 294 -17.02 0.35 11.02
N PHE A 295 -16.34 -0.57 10.34
CA PHE A 295 -16.69 -0.93 8.96
C PHE A 295 -17.92 -1.86 8.90
N ASP A 296 -18.09 -2.77 9.85
CA ASP A 296 -19.28 -3.62 9.97
C ASP A 296 -20.54 -2.78 10.35
N ALA A 297 -20.35 -1.66 11.07
CA ALA A 297 -21.41 -0.70 11.37
C ALA A 297 -21.78 0.24 10.19
N GLY A 298 -21.15 0.09 9.04
CA GLY A 298 -21.39 0.93 7.84
C GLY A 298 -20.56 2.21 7.78
N LYS A 299 -19.47 2.31 8.55
CA LYS A 299 -18.47 3.39 8.50
C LYS A 299 -18.95 4.78 8.92
N PRO A 300 -19.83 4.93 9.93
CA PRO A 300 -20.44 6.22 10.24
C PRO A 300 -19.43 7.31 10.63
N ASN A 301 -18.47 6.96 11.49
CA ASN A 301 -17.45 7.92 11.93
C ASN A 301 -16.41 8.20 10.83
N PHE A 302 -16.01 7.17 10.09
CA PHE A 302 -15.09 7.29 8.98
C PHE A 302 -15.64 8.22 7.87
N LEU A 303 -16.90 8.05 7.48
CA LEU A 303 -17.55 8.91 6.49
C LEU A 303 -17.69 10.35 6.97
N LYS A 304 -18.05 10.56 8.24
CA LYS A 304 -18.12 11.89 8.84
C LYS A 304 -16.77 12.58 8.87
N ARG A 305 -15.69 11.87 9.22
CA ARG A 305 -14.33 12.41 9.20
C ARG A 305 -13.89 12.78 7.79
N ARG A 306 -14.18 11.94 6.80
CA ARG A 306 -13.88 12.21 5.38
C ARG A 306 -14.60 13.46 4.87
N GLU A 307 -15.86 13.65 5.24
CA GLU A 307 -16.61 14.86 4.89
C GLU A 307 -16.00 16.12 5.53
N ALA A 308 -15.64 16.05 6.80
CA ALA A 308 -14.98 17.15 7.50
C ALA A 308 -13.62 17.51 6.85
N GLU A 309 -12.83 16.51 6.47
CA GLU A 309 -11.54 16.70 5.78
C GLU A 309 -11.72 17.47 4.46
N HIS A 310 -12.68 17.08 3.65
CA HIS A 310 -12.98 17.79 2.39
C HIS A 310 -13.43 19.24 2.58
N ALA A 311 -13.99 19.59 3.75
CA ALA A 311 -14.45 20.93 4.08
C ALA A 311 -13.36 21.82 4.67
N GLU A 312 -12.17 21.31 4.94
CA GLU A 312 -11.08 22.10 5.52
C GLU A 312 -10.61 23.23 4.59
N GLN A 313 -10.19 24.34 5.19
CA GLN A 313 -9.75 25.52 4.43
C GLN A 313 -8.55 25.22 3.53
N ILE A 314 -7.62 24.41 3.98
CA ILE A 314 -6.44 23.99 3.20
C ILE A 314 -6.83 23.28 1.90
N GLU A 315 -7.88 22.42 1.93
CA GLU A 315 -8.39 21.73 0.75
C GLU A 315 -9.07 22.70 -0.22
N GLN A 316 -9.85 23.67 0.29
CA GLN A 316 -10.47 24.72 -0.53
C GLN A 316 -9.43 25.63 -1.20
N VAL A 317 -8.35 25.96 -0.51
CA VAL A 317 -7.23 26.74 -1.06
C VAL A 317 -6.51 25.89 -2.13
N GLY A 318 -6.20 24.64 -1.82
CA GLY A 318 -5.56 23.72 -2.74
C GLY A 318 -6.36 23.49 -4.04
N ALA A 319 -7.69 23.34 -3.93
CA ALA A 319 -8.56 23.19 -5.09
C ALA A 319 -8.49 24.38 -6.07
N ARG A 320 -8.20 25.58 -5.58
CA ARG A 320 -8.02 26.80 -6.42
C ARG A 320 -6.62 26.87 -7.00
N LEU A 321 -5.60 26.37 -6.30
CA LEU A 321 -4.20 26.54 -6.68
C LEU A 321 -3.71 25.41 -7.62
N ARG A 322 -4.13 24.14 -7.37
CA ARG A 322 -3.69 23.00 -8.19
C ARG A 322 -3.92 23.17 -9.70
N PRO A 323 -5.08 23.68 -10.19
CA PRO A 323 -5.29 23.90 -11.61
C PRO A 323 -4.36 24.94 -12.28
N LEU A 324 -3.66 25.76 -11.48
CA LEU A 324 -2.65 26.69 -11.99
C LEU A 324 -1.33 26.00 -12.35
N MET A 325 -1.18 24.75 -11.95
CA MET A 325 0.00 23.90 -12.16
C MET A 325 -0.36 22.77 -13.12
N SER A 326 -0.44 23.10 -14.43
CA SER A 326 -0.94 22.18 -15.48
C SER A 326 -0.21 20.84 -15.57
N TRP A 327 1.04 20.76 -15.10
CA TRP A 327 1.82 19.52 -15.07
C TRP A 327 1.36 18.51 -13.99
N LEU A 328 0.49 18.90 -13.07
CA LEU A 328 -0.06 17.98 -12.06
C LEU A 328 -1.12 17.04 -12.65
N ASP A 329 -1.74 17.42 -13.76
CA ASP A 329 -2.76 16.63 -14.45
C ASP A 329 -2.16 15.60 -15.43
N GLU A 330 -0.85 15.67 -15.73
CA GLU A 330 -0.18 14.79 -16.68
C GLU A 330 0.24 13.43 -16.07
N ASP A 331 0.12 13.27 -14.77
CA ASP A 331 0.55 12.06 -14.03
C ASP A 331 -0.61 11.10 -13.64
N GLU A 332 -1.87 11.38 -14.00
CA GLU A 332 -3.04 10.49 -13.85
C GLU A 332 -3.28 9.68 -15.13
#